data_e5958cac6cd498e1ea4fc31f6ee0b3e6
#
_entry.id   e5958cac6cd498e1ea4fc31f6ee0b3e6
#
_cell.length_a   1.000
_cell.length_b   1.000
_cell.length_c   1.000
_cell.angle_alpha   90.00
_cell.angle_beta   90.00
_cell.angle_gamma   90.00
#
_symmetry.space_group_name_H-M   'P 1'
#
loop_
_entity.id
_entity.type
_entity.pdbx_description
1 polymer ?
#
loop_
_entity_poly.entity_id
_entity_poly.type
_entity_poly.pdbx_seq_one_letter_code
_entity_poly.pdbx_strand_id
1 'polypeptide(L)'
;MELTELDQRVVSALQVDGRVGPGRIAEVLGVSARTVARSLARVAGAVRVVRVPDRATLPEVALLRVRVLRGRVEVLADALARRPEVLFVDVLTGGEEISAVTLGGTPRLPTTQAITSVRTHCVLHVFSDAADWRTGLLTPGELAALMPPPPVGSHVPDELDSRVLDVLSADARTPPGAVAAAVSAPESTIRRRLDRLAGAGLLRTCVVADPRLFGFAVDANIWMTVPPGRLEELGRRLASSPAVHGVLATTGVTNLMAAVFCRDLPELYRFVSALDDVPSAEVTVVSGAVKRAGHRHLGVRGPF
;
A
#
# COMPACT_ATOMS: atom_id res chain seq x y z
N MET A 1 -8.57 -14.62 12.38
CA MET A 1 -8.44 -13.78 13.60
C MET A 1 -9.38 -12.62 13.44
N GLU A 2 -10.22 -12.36 14.42
CA GLU A 2 -11.10 -11.20 14.44
C GLU A 2 -10.44 -10.10 15.27
N LEU A 3 -10.38 -8.87 14.76
CA LEU A 3 -9.85 -7.73 15.48
C LEU A 3 -10.94 -7.06 16.31
N THR A 4 -10.63 -6.76 17.57
CA THR A 4 -11.52 -5.90 18.37
C THR A 4 -11.54 -4.48 17.83
N GLU A 5 -12.55 -3.68 18.18
CA GLU A 5 -12.61 -2.26 17.79
C GLU A 5 -11.34 -1.50 18.20
N LEU A 6 -10.81 -1.77 19.38
CA LEU A 6 -9.56 -1.16 19.83
C LEU A 6 -8.37 -1.60 18.96
N ASP A 7 -8.29 -2.88 18.56
CA ASP A 7 -7.22 -3.35 17.68
C ASP A 7 -7.27 -2.62 16.33
N GLN A 8 -8.46 -2.48 15.77
CA GLN A 8 -8.65 -1.74 14.51
C GLN A 8 -8.25 -0.27 14.65
N ARG A 9 -8.61 0.41 15.74
CA ARG A 9 -8.21 1.80 16.01
C ARG A 9 -6.70 1.93 16.26
N VAL A 10 -6.06 0.98 16.95
CA VAL A 10 -4.60 0.95 17.11
C VAL A 10 -3.91 0.78 15.76
N VAL A 11 -4.39 -0.09 14.88
CA VAL A 11 -3.84 -0.25 13.51
C VAL A 11 -4.09 1.01 12.69
N SER A 12 -5.24 1.67 12.84
CA SER A 12 -5.52 2.95 12.18
C SER A 12 -4.56 4.06 12.64
N ALA A 13 -4.13 4.05 13.90
CA ALA A 13 -3.08 4.95 14.37
C ALA A 13 -1.73 4.67 13.69
N LEU A 14 -1.39 3.39 13.46
CA LEU A 14 -0.18 3.02 12.70
C LEU A 14 -0.26 3.41 11.22
N GLN A 15 -1.46 3.51 10.65
CA GLN A 15 -1.62 4.03 9.29
C GLN A 15 -1.26 5.53 9.20
N VAL A 16 -1.49 6.29 10.28
CA VAL A 16 -1.17 7.73 10.32
C VAL A 16 0.34 7.94 10.51
N ASP A 17 0.90 7.29 11.54
CA ASP A 17 2.33 7.25 11.80
C ASP A 17 2.74 5.82 12.15
N GLY A 18 3.37 5.13 11.22
CA GLY A 18 3.78 3.73 11.40
C GLY A 18 4.80 3.52 12.51
N ARG A 19 5.51 4.57 12.93
CA ARG A 19 6.51 4.51 13.99
C ARG A 19 6.01 5.07 15.33
N VAL A 20 4.77 5.52 15.42
CA VAL A 20 4.20 6.05 16.66
C VAL A 20 4.35 5.06 17.82
N GLY A 21 4.79 5.56 18.96
CA GLY A 21 4.97 4.76 20.18
C GLY A 21 3.66 4.42 20.88
N PRO A 22 3.62 3.29 21.64
CA PRO A 22 2.40 2.86 22.35
C PRO A 22 1.87 3.91 23.34
N GLY A 23 2.75 4.71 23.97
CA GLY A 23 2.37 5.80 24.87
C GLY A 23 1.57 6.89 24.17
N ARG A 24 2.03 7.32 22.97
CA ARG A 24 1.32 8.35 22.20
C ARG A 24 -0.02 7.84 21.68
N ILE A 25 -0.07 6.60 21.20
CA ILE A 25 -1.36 5.97 20.80
C ILE A 25 -2.32 5.95 22.00
N ALA A 26 -1.83 5.55 23.17
CA ALA A 26 -2.63 5.45 24.40
C ALA A 26 -3.21 6.81 24.81
N GLU A 27 -2.39 7.85 24.79
CA GLU A 27 -2.79 9.22 25.08
C GLU A 27 -3.92 9.69 24.13
N VAL A 28 -3.74 9.48 22.82
CA VAL A 28 -4.72 9.92 21.81
C VAL A 28 -6.01 9.12 21.87
N LEU A 29 -5.94 7.82 22.07
CA LEU A 29 -7.13 6.95 22.14
C LEU A 29 -7.80 6.92 23.51
N GLY A 30 -7.28 7.60 24.55
CA GLY A 30 -7.83 7.62 25.89
C GLY A 30 -7.76 6.27 26.63
N VAL A 31 -6.72 5.46 26.37
CA VAL A 31 -6.53 4.14 26.98
C VAL A 31 -5.15 4.02 27.65
N SER A 32 -4.86 2.93 28.38
CA SER A 32 -3.54 2.73 28.97
C SER A 32 -2.49 2.27 27.93
N ALA A 33 -1.22 2.68 28.09
CA ALA A 33 -0.12 2.21 27.26
C ALA A 33 0.03 0.67 27.29
N ARG A 34 -0.27 0.01 28.43
CA ARG A 34 -0.30 -1.44 28.56
C ARG A 34 -1.37 -2.08 27.70
N THR A 35 -2.53 -1.44 27.57
CA THR A 35 -3.64 -1.89 26.71
C THR A 35 -3.24 -1.82 25.25
N VAL A 36 -2.61 -0.71 24.82
CA VAL A 36 -2.08 -0.55 23.45
C VAL A 36 -0.98 -1.58 23.16
N ALA A 37 -0.04 -1.80 24.09
CA ALA A 37 1.02 -2.78 23.90
C ALA A 37 0.47 -4.20 23.71
N ARG A 38 -0.59 -4.59 24.45
CA ARG A 38 -1.28 -5.87 24.25
C ARG A 38 -2.00 -5.96 22.90
N SER A 39 -2.62 -4.88 22.46
CA SER A 39 -3.24 -4.80 21.12
C SER A 39 -2.20 -4.98 20.03
N LEU A 40 -1.08 -4.24 20.09
CA LEU A 40 0.04 -4.37 19.13
C LEU A 40 0.60 -5.79 19.07
N ALA A 41 0.77 -6.44 20.25
CA ALA A 41 1.25 -7.82 20.29
C ALA A 41 0.23 -8.81 19.66
N ARG A 42 -1.05 -8.56 19.83
CA ARG A 42 -2.13 -9.40 19.24
C ARG A 42 -2.16 -9.30 17.73
N VAL A 43 -1.99 -8.10 17.17
CA VAL A 43 -2.07 -7.86 15.73
C VAL A 43 -0.76 -8.15 14.98
N ALA A 44 0.36 -8.36 15.67
CA ALA A 44 1.70 -8.50 15.08
C ALA A 44 1.82 -9.62 14.02
N GLY A 45 0.98 -10.68 14.12
CA GLY A 45 0.96 -11.77 13.13
C GLY A 45 0.14 -11.49 11.86
N ALA A 46 -0.70 -10.45 11.88
CA ALA A 46 -1.63 -10.13 10.79
C ALA A 46 -1.42 -8.73 10.21
N VAL A 47 -0.64 -7.90 10.89
CA VAL A 47 -0.37 -6.51 10.50
C VAL A 47 1.13 -6.30 10.45
N ARG A 48 1.60 -5.75 9.37
CA ARG A 48 3.00 -5.35 9.19
C ARG A 48 3.05 -3.87 8.84
N VAL A 49 3.99 -3.14 9.40
CA VAL A 49 4.29 -1.76 9.03
C VAL A 49 5.61 -1.75 8.27
N VAL A 50 5.58 -1.31 7.03
CA VAL A 50 6.76 -1.27 6.16
C VAL A 50 7.08 0.16 5.77
N ARG A 51 8.35 0.45 5.53
CA ARG A 51 8.75 1.71 4.89
C ARG A 51 8.49 1.60 3.39
N VAL A 52 7.94 2.65 2.81
CA VAL A 52 7.76 2.77 1.36
C VAL A 52 8.63 3.91 0.81
N PRO A 53 9.09 3.82 -0.44
CA PRO A 53 9.83 4.90 -1.07
C PRO A 53 9.02 6.18 -1.14
N ASP A 54 9.71 7.33 -1.18
CA ASP A 54 9.09 8.60 -1.51
C ASP A 54 8.69 8.60 -3.00
N ARG A 55 7.50 9.13 -3.30
CA ARG A 55 7.00 9.24 -4.67
C ARG A 55 7.89 10.08 -5.57
N ALA A 56 8.50 11.15 -5.04
CA ALA A 56 9.39 12.01 -5.80
C ALA A 56 10.68 11.32 -6.25
N THR A 57 11.05 10.22 -5.59
CA THR A 57 12.28 9.44 -5.88
C THR A 57 11.99 8.06 -6.48
N LEU A 58 10.69 7.77 -6.77
CA LEU A 58 10.35 6.49 -7.40
C LEU A 58 11.02 6.37 -8.77
N PRO A 59 11.63 5.23 -9.06
CA PRO A 59 12.03 4.91 -10.43
C PRO A 59 10.78 4.77 -11.31
N GLU A 60 10.97 4.57 -12.61
CA GLU A 60 9.87 4.27 -13.51
C GLU A 60 8.95 3.20 -12.92
N VAL A 61 7.65 3.49 -12.87
CA VAL A 61 6.63 2.56 -12.36
C VAL A 61 5.83 2.03 -13.54
N ALA A 62 5.68 0.71 -13.62
CA ALA A 62 4.82 0.07 -14.60
C ALA A 62 3.70 -0.70 -13.94
N LEU A 63 2.53 -0.64 -14.56
CA LEU A 63 1.34 -1.39 -14.19
C LEU A 63 1.09 -2.45 -15.26
N LEU A 64 1.09 -3.71 -14.86
CA LEU A 64 0.96 -4.86 -15.74
C LEU A 64 -0.40 -5.51 -15.58
N ARG A 65 -1.00 -5.89 -16.71
CA ARG A 65 -2.12 -6.83 -16.78
C ARG A 65 -1.66 -8.05 -17.57
N VAL A 66 -1.59 -9.19 -16.93
CA VAL A 66 -1.09 -10.43 -17.52
C VAL A 66 -2.21 -11.46 -17.55
N ARG A 67 -2.68 -11.82 -18.74
CA ARG A 67 -3.62 -12.92 -18.93
C ARG A 67 -2.89 -14.24 -19.10
N VAL A 68 -3.42 -15.27 -18.47
CA VAL A 68 -2.82 -16.61 -18.43
C VAL A 68 -3.84 -17.69 -18.75
N LEU A 69 -3.36 -18.84 -19.16
CA LEU A 69 -4.19 -20.03 -19.30
C LEU A 69 -4.78 -20.45 -17.95
N ARG A 70 -6.02 -20.92 -17.96
CA ARG A 70 -6.72 -21.42 -16.78
C ARG A 70 -5.88 -22.41 -15.99
N GLY A 71 -5.84 -22.26 -14.66
CA GLY A 71 -5.07 -23.11 -13.75
C GLY A 71 -3.56 -22.80 -13.69
N ARG A 72 -3.09 -21.73 -14.35
CA ARG A 72 -1.68 -21.30 -14.32
C ARG A 72 -1.45 -19.98 -13.58
N VAL A 73 -2.52 -19.30 -13.17
CA VAL A 73 -2.47 -17.96 -12.57
C VAL A 73 -1.66 -17.93 -11.28
N GLU A 74 -1.84 -18.91 -10.40
CA GLU A 74 -1.19 -18.94 -9.09
C GLU A 74 0.32 -19.12 -9.19
N VAL A 75 0.77 -20.04 -10.07
CA VAL A 75 2.20 -20.29 -10.31
C VAL A 75 2.88 -19.02 -10.83
N LEU A 76 2.24 -18.31 -11.77
CA LEU A 76 2.79 -17.09 -12.33
C LEU A 76 2.73 -15.93 -11.33
N ALA A 77 1.64 -15.78 -10.58
CA ALA A 77 1.50 -14.79 -9.53
C ALA A 77 2.56 -14.97 -8.43
N ASP A 78 2.82 -16.21 -8.02
CA ASP A 78 3.90 -16.54 -7.08
C ASP A 78 5.29 -16.25 -7.65
N ALA A 79 5.52 -16.50 -8.94
CA ALA A 79 6.79 -16.18 -9.60
C ALA A 79 7.02 -14.66 -9.65
N LEU A 80 5.98 -13.88 -9.96
CA LEU A 80 6.05 -12.41 -9.90
C LEU A 80 6.25 -11.89 -8.48
N ALA A 81 5.57 -12.47 -7.50
CA ALA A 81 5.66 -12.04 -6.10
C ALA A 81 7.05 -12.29 -5.47
N ARG A 82 7.86 -13.20 -6.02
CA ARG A 82 9.25 -13.43 -5.57
C ARG A 82 10.21 -12.33 -6.03
N ARG A 83 9.85 -11.54 -7.01
CA ARG A 83 10.72 -10.52 -7.59
C ARG A 83 10.75 -9.27 -6.71
N PRO A 84 11.93 -8.74 -6.36
CA PRO A 84 12.04 -7.57 -5.47
C PRO A 84 11.47 -6.30 -6.10
N GLU A 85 11.60 -6.13 -7.43
CA GLU A 85 11.07 -4.98 -8.16
C GLU A 85 9.54 -4.96 -8.28
N VAL A 86 8.86 -6.08 -8.00
CA VAL A 86 7.39 -6.16 -8.03
C VAL A 86 6.85 -5.80 -6.67
N LEU A 87 6.03 -4.75 -6.58
CA LEU A 87 5.46 -4.23 -5.33
C LEU A 87 4.09 -4.81 -5.00
N PHE A 88 3.25 -5.00 -6.02
CA PHE A 88 1.90 -5.53 -5.87
C PHE A 88 1.66 -6.65 -6.87
N VAL A 89 0.96 -7.67 -6.44
CA VAL A 89 0.50 -8.78 -7.29
C VAL A 89 -0.89 -9.20 -6.84
N ASP A 90 -1.86 -9.02 -7.71
CA ASP A 90 -3.26 -9.38 -7.51
C ASP A 90 -3.70 -10.41 -8.54
N VAL A 91 -4.36 -11.46 -8.08
CA VAL A 91 -5.14 -12.36 -8.93
C VAL A 91 -6.55 -11.80 -9.04
N LEU A 92 -7.02 -11.59 -10.26
CA LEU A 92 -8.36 -11.05 -10.51
C LEU A 92 -9.40 -12.18 -10.56
N THR A 93 -10.65 -11.82 -10.29
CA THR A 93 -11.78 -12.76 -10.37
C THR A 93 -11.87 -13.38 -11.75
N GLY A 94 -12.12 -14.69 -11.80
CA GLY A 94 -12.04 -15.50 -13.02
C GLY A 94 -10.78 -16.35 -13.08
N GLY A 95 -9.72 -15.99 -12.32
CA GLY A 95 -8.51 -16.82 -12.18
C GLY A 95 -7.68 -16.95 -13.46
N GLU A 96 -7.80 -15.98 -14.37
CA GLU A 96 -7.09 -15.97 -15.66
C GLU A 96 -6.31 -14.66 -15.88
N GLU A 97 -6.35 -13.73 -14.93
CA GLU A 97 -5.66 -12.44 -15.07
C GLU A 97 -4.96 -12.05 -13.77
N ILE A 98 -3.76 -11.48 -13.91
CA ILE A 98 -2.95 -10.93 -12.83
C ILE A 98 -2.79 -9.42 -13.11
N SER A 99 -3.01 -8.59 -12.07
CA SER A 99 -2.57 -7.20 -12.02
C SER A 99 -1.30 -7.10 -11.18
N ALA A 100 -0.29 -6.38 -11.65
CA ALA A 100 0.94 -6.20 -10.90
C ALA A 100 1.52 -4.79 -11.09
N VAL A 101 2.11 -4.25 -10.02
CA VAL A 101 2.83 -2.96 -10.04
C VAL A 101 4.31 -3.22 -9.83
N THR A 102 5.16 -2.64 -10.69
CA THR A 102 6.61 -2.86 -10.70
C THR A 102 7.39 -1.56 -10.68
N LEU A 103 8.56 -1.59 -10.09
CA LEU A 103 9.55 -0.50 -10.12
C LEU A 103 10.64 -0.80 -11.13
N GLY A 104 11.23 0.26 -11.74
CA GLY A 104 12.28 0.12 -12.75
C GLY A 104 11.75 -0.33 -14.12
N GLY A 105 10.47 -0.04 -14.40
CA GLY A 105 9.83 -0.34 -15.68
C GLY A 105 9.27 -1.77 -15.78
N THR A 106 9.13 -2.26 -17.00
CA THR A 106 8.55 -3.58 -17.29
C THR A 106 9.54 -4.70 -16.96
N PRO A 107 9.23 -5.59 -16.00
CA PRO A 107 10.10 -6.71 -15.68
C PRO A 107 10.11 -7.72 -16.84
N ARG A 108 11.21 -8.44 -17.01
CA ARG A 108 11.24 -9.59 -17.92
C ARG A 108 10.30 -10.67 -17.39
N LEU A 109 9.19 -10.87 -18.07
CA LEU A 109 8.26 -11.95 -17.72
C LEU A 109 8.87 -13.32 -18.08
N PRO A 110 8.49 -14.39 -17.36
CA PRO A 110 8.91 -15.75 -17.74
C PRO A 110 8.47 -16.06 -19.18
N THR A 111 9.36 -16.61 -19.97
CA THR A 111 9.01 -17.14 -21.30
C THR A 111 8.25 -18.44 -21.13
N THR A 112 6.91 -18.38 -21.20
CA THR A 112 6.03 -19.53 -21.03
C THR A 112 4.81 -19.41 -21.95
N GLN A 113 4.37 -20.52 -22.50
CA GLN A 113 3.12 -20.60 -23.26
C GLN A 113 1.87 -20.38 -22.40
N ALA A 114 2.02 -20.34 -21.08
CA ALA A 114 0.92 -20.06 -20.17
C ALA A 114 0.46 -18.60 -20.22
N ILE A 115 1.31 -17.67 -20.65
CA ILE A 115 0.95 -16.25 -20.82
C ILE A 115 0.29 -16.07 -22.18
N THR A 116 -0.97 -15.66 -22.19
CA THR A 116 -1.76 -15.44 -23.42
C THR A 116 -1.75 -14.00 -23.89
N SER A 117 -1.60 -13.04 -22.96
CA SER A 117 -1.52 -11.61 -23.25
C SER A 117 -0.83 -10.86 -22.13
N VAL A 118 -0.10 -9.80 -22.48
CA VAL A 118 0.48 -8.84 -21.53
C VAL A 118 0.15 -7.44 -22.01
N ARG A 119 -0.41 -6.64 -21.11
CA ARG A 119 -0.56 -5.19 -21.29
C ARG A 119 0.29 -4.49 -20.26
N THR A 120 1.11 -3.55 -20.71
CA THR A 120 1.95 -2.73 -19.83
C THR A 120 1.51 -1.28 -19.97
N HIS A 121 1.33 -0.64 -18.84
CA HIS A 121 1.02 0.78 -18.73
C HIS A 121 2.15 1.45 -17.95
N CYS A 122 2.80 2.46 -18.53
CA CYS A 122 3.71 3.32 -17.76
C CYS A 122 2.88 4.22 -16.87
N VAL A 123 3.24 4.33 -15.60
CA VAL A 123 2.61 5.25 -14.66
C VAL A 123 3.17 6.65 -14.89
N LEU A 124 2.31 7.58 -15.27
CA LEU A 124 2.66 8.97 -15.54
C LEU A 124 2.62 9.82 -14.28
N HIS A 125 1.67 9.51 -13.38
CA HIS A 125 1.51 10.23 -12.12
C HIS A 125 0.84 9.33 -11.07
N VAL A 126 1.25 9.50 -9.80
CA VAL A 126 0.68 8.81 -8.65
C VAL A 126 -0.07 9.84 -7.80
N PHE A 127 -1.40 9.87 -7.88
CA PHE A 127 -2.24 10.77 -7.06
C PHE A 127 -2.30 10.28 -5.62
N SER A 128 -2.47 8.98 -5.41
CA SER A 128 -2.42 8.32 -4.10
C SER A 128 -1.90 6.90 -4.23
N ASP A 129 -1.36 6.37 -3.15
CA ASP A 129 -0.93 4.98 -3.03
C ASP A 129 -1.36 4.37 -1.68
N ALA A 130 -1.09 3.09 -1.48
CA ALA A 130 -1.50 2.35 -0.29
C ALA A 130 -1.05 2.96 1.05
N ALA A 131 0.01 3.78 1.06
CA ALA A 131 0.45 4.46 2.27
C ALA A 131 -0.39 5.70 2.64
N ASP A 132 -1.22 6.18 1.73
CA ASP A 132 -2.15 7.29 2.02
C ASP A 132 -3.51 6.79 2.52
N TRP A 133 -3.84 5.52 2.23
CA TRP A 133 -5.14 4.99 2.62
C TRP A 133 -5.31 4.88 4.14
N ARG A 134 -6.51 5.21 4.61
CA ARG A 134 -6.91 5.18 6.01
C ARG A 134 -8.24 4.45 6.16
N THR A 135 -8.37 3.62 7.20
CA THR A 135 -9.62 2.91 7.51
C THR A 135 -10.79 3.82 7.86
N GLY A 136 -10.53 5.08 8.22
CA GLY A 136 -11.55 6.02 8.66
C GLY A 136 -12.08 5.78 10.09
N LEU A 137 -11.40 4.97 10.89
CA LEU A 137 -11.85 4.60 12.26
C LEU A 137 -11.37 5.57 13.35
N LEU A 138 -10.54 6.54 13.01
CA LEU A 138 -10.13 7.61 13.91
C LEU A 138 -10.98 8.85 13.68
N THR A 139 -11.30 9.55 14.76
CA THR A 139 -11.92 10.87 14.68
C THR A 139 -10.95 11.88 14.05
N PRO A 140 -11.46 13.00 13.49
CA PRO A 140 -10.59 14.06 12.96
C PRO A 140 -9.56 14.59 13.97
N GLY A 141 -9.95 14.70 15.25
CA GLY A 141 -9.05 15.14 16.33
C GLY A 141 -7.93 14.12 16.61
N GLU A 142 -8.24 12.83 16.65
CA GLU A 142 -7.26 11.75 16.83
C GLU A 142 -6.30 11.67 15.65
N LEU A 143 -6.84 11.79 14.43
CA LEU A 143 -6.03 11.84 13.21
C LEU A 143 -5.03 13.00 13.26
N ALA A 144 -5.50 14.21 13.55
CA ALA A 144 -4.65 15.40 13.66
C ALA A 144 -3.59 15.25 14.76
N ALA A 145 -3.95 14.65 15.92
CA ALA A 145 -3.04 14.44 17.03
C ALA A 145 -1.93 13.40 16.74
N LEU A 146 -2.16 12.46 15.81
CA LEU A 146 -1.20 11.44 15.40
C LEU A 146 -0.38 11.84 14.17
N MET A 147 -0.81 12.87 13.42
CA MET A 147 -0.13 13.29 12.20
C MET A 147 1.31 13.72 12.53
N PRO A 148 2.31 13.13 11.86
CA PRO A 148 3.69 13.59 12.01
C PRO A 148 3.81 15.02 11.49
N PRO A 149 4.77 15.81 12.02
CA PRO A 149 5.02 17.15 11.51
C PRO A 149 5.37 17.09 10.02
N PRO A 150 4.99 18.12 9.24
CA PRO A 150 5.37 18.17 7.83
C PRO A 150 6.89 18.12 7.68
N PRO A 151 7.41 17.50 6.60
CA PRO A 151 8.85 17.47 6.34
C PRO A 151 9.43 18.87 6.28
N VAL A 152 10.59 19.05 6.91
CA VAL A 152 11.33 20.33 6.93
C VAL A 152 12.69 20.11 6.26
N GLY A 153 12.89 20.73 5.10
CA GLY A 153 14.14 20.64 4.35
C GLY A 153 14.21 19.43 3.41
N SER A 154 15.34 19.32 2.72
CA SER A 154 15.67 18.21 1.86
C SER A 154 16.90 17.48 2.41
N HIS A 155 16.93 16.16 2.27
CA HIS A 155 18.08 15.34 2.63
C HIS A 155 18.31 14.29 1.54
N VAL A 156 19.54 14.24 1.03
CA VAL A 156 19.98 13.18 0.11
C VAL A 156 20.56 12.05 0.95
N PRO A 157 19.97 10.85 0.95
CA PRO A 157 20.48 9.72 1.71
C PRO A 157 21.91 9.35 1.30
N ASP A 158 22.79 9.18 2.27
CA ASP A 158 24.11 8.59 2.06
C ASP A 158 24.01 7.03 2.10
N GLU A 159 25.16 6.35 1.95
CA GLU A 159 25.22 4.89 1.95
C GLU A 159 24.68 4.28 3.25
N LEU A 160 25.00 4.88 4.42
CA LEU A 160 24.48 4.38 5.69
C LEU A 160 22.98 4.64 5.82
N ASP A 161 22.48 5.79 5.36
CA ASP A 161 21.05 6.07 5.31
C ASP A 161 20.33 5.05 4.42
N SER A 162 20.88 4.70 3.27
CA SER A 162 20.33 3.68 2.36
C SER A 162 20.22 2.32 3.05
N ARG A 163 21.25 1.88 3.76
CA ARG A 163 21.23 0.63 4.54
C ARG A 163 20.20 0.66 5.68
N VAL A 164 20.05 1.80 6.36
CA VAL A 164 19.01 2.01 7.37
C VAL A 164 17.61 1.90 6.75
N LEU A 165 17.39 2.55 5.62
CA LEU A 165 16.12 2.51 4.89
C LEU A 165 15.77 1.10 4.39
N ASP A 166 16.77 0.31 3.99
CA ASP A 166 16.58 -1.09 3.58
C ASP A 166 16.10 -1.96 4.75
N VAL A 167 16.70 -1.82 5.94
CA VAL A 167 16.24 -2.50 7.15
C VAL A 167 14.78 -2.15 7.46
N LEU A 168 14.43 -0.86 7.37
CA LEU A 168 13.08 -0.38 7.65
C LEU A 168 12.07 -0.75 6.55
N SER A 169 12.51 -1.10 5.36
CA SER A 169 11.65 -1.59 4.29
C SER A 169 11.07 -2.97 4.63
N ALA A 170 11.77 -3.78 5.42
CA ALA A 170 11.26 -5.06 5.90
C ALA A 170 10.30 -4.91 7.11
N ASP A 171 10.67 -4.05 8.06
CA ASP A 171 9.85 -3.68 9.22
C ASP A 171 10.18 -2.24 9.64
N ALA A 172 9.27 -1.32 9.33
CA ALA A 172 9.43 0.09 9.65
C ALA A 172 9.47 0.37 11.16
N ARG A 173 9.04 -0.57 12.00
CA ARG A 173 9.02 -0.45 13.46
C ARG A 173 10.28 -1.03 14.14
N THR A 174 11.25 -1.52 13.36
CA THR A 174 12.53 -2.01 13.90
C THR A 174 13.13 -0.98 14.87
N PRO A 175 13.43 -1.36 16.12
CA PRO A 175 14.00 -0.45 17.12
C PRO A 175 15.38 0.07 16.69
N PRO A 176 15.78 1.30 17.10
CA PRO A 176 17.08 1.86 16.75
C PRO A 176 18.28 0.97 17.06
N GLY A 177 18.26 0.26 18.20
CA GLY A 177 19.32 -0.68 18.57
C GLY A 177 19.41 -1.88 17.62
N ALA A 178 18.29 -2.43 17.16
CA ALA A 178 18.28 -3.52 16.18
C ALA A 178 18.72 -3.04 14.79
N VAL A 179 18.32 -1.84 14.37
CA VAL A 179 18.84 -1.20 13.14
C VAL A 179 20.35 -1.02 13.25
N ALA A 180 20.85 -0.49 14.37
CA ALA A 180 22.27 -0.27 14.64
C ALA A 180 23.08 -1.57 14.50
N ALA A 181 22.59 -2.66 15.07
CA ALA A 181 23.22 -3.98 14.96
C ALA A 181 23.23 -4.47 13.49
N ALA A 182 22.12 -4.32 12.77
CA ALA A 182 21.99 -4.77 11.38
C ALA A 182 22.93 -4.02 10.41
N VAL A 183 23.17 -2.72 10.66
CA VAL A 183 24.05 -1.89 9.81
C VAL A 183 25.45 -1.69 10.37
N SER A 184 25.79 -2.33 11.51
CA SER A 184 27.09 -2.22 12.19
C SER A 184 27.49 -0.76 12.47
N ALA A 185 26.58 0.00 13.11
CA ALA A 185 26.80 1.40 13.47
C ALA A 185 26.36 1.67 14.93
N PRO A 186 26.89 2.71 15.62
CA PRO A 186 26.45 3.08 16.95
C PRO A 186 24.98 3.46 17.01
N GLU A 187 24.25 3.02 18.03
CA GLU A 187 22.81 3.31 18.19
C GLU A 187 22.51 4.82 18.24
N SER A 188 23.36 5.61 18.88
CA SER A 188 23.22 7.07 18.93
C SER A 188 23.29 7.71 17.54
N THR A 189 24.15 7.17 16.65
CA THR A 189 24.22 7.59 15.26
C THR A 189 22.94 7.25 14.52
N ILE A 190 22.40 6.04 14.73
CA ILE A 190 21.15 5.62 14.09
C ILE A 190 19.97 6.45 14.56
N ARG A 191 19.84 6.75 15.86
CA ARG A 191 18.76 7.62 16.37
C ARG A 191 18.78 8.98 15.66
N ARG A 192 19.93 9.64 15.61
CA ARG A 192 20.06 10.93 14.92
C ARG A 192 19.74 10.84 13.41
N ARG A 193 20.12 9.73 12.75
CA ARG A 193 19.78 9.52 11.34
C ARG A 193 18.29 9.30 11.12
N LEU A 194 17.65 8.50 11.97
CA LEU A 194 16.20 8.29 11.91
C LEU A 194 15.43 9.60 12.09
N ASP A 195 15.85 10.46 13.03
CA ASP A 195 15.22 11.77 13.23
C ASP A 195 15.40 12.67 11.99
N ARG A 196 16.59 12.67 11.39
CA ARG A 196 16.87 13.43 10.16
C ARG A 196 16.06 12.89 8.97
N LEU A 197 16.01 11.58 8.78
CA LEU A 197 15.24 10.93 7.72
C LEU A 197 13.74 11.19 7.89
N ALA A 198 13.23 11.15 9.12
CA ALA A 198 11.85 11.50 9.44
C ALA A 198 11.55 12.97 9.11
N GLY A 199 12.41 13.88 9.57
CA GLY A 199 12.29 15.31 9.30
C GLY A 199 12.35 15.67 7.81
N ALA A 200 13.03 14.87 7.01
CA ALA A 200 13.09 15.01 5.55
C ALA A 200 11.94 14.28 4.80
N GLY A 201 10.99 13.61 5.51
CA GLY A 201 9.89 12.87 4.90
C GLY A 201 10.28 11.53 4.28
N LEU A 202 11.49 11.02 4.51
CA LEU A 202 12.01 9.79 3.90
C LEU A 202 11.60 8.51 4.65
N LEU A 203 10.94 8.64 5.82
CA LEU A 203 10.40 7.52 6.59
C LEU A 203 8.88 7.33 6.38
N ARG A 204 8.42 7.49 5.15
CA ARG A 204 7.03 7.21 4.79
C ARG A 204 6.73 5.73 5.01
N THR A 205 5.61 5.42 5.66
CA THR A 205 5.25 4.05 6.05
C THR A 205 3.91 3.64 5.46
N CYS A 206 3.75 2.33 5.25
CA CYS A 206 2.50 1.70 4.83
C CYS A 206 2.16 0.55 5.80
N VAL A 207 0.90 0.44 6.16
CA VAL A 207 0.38 -0.71 6.91
C VAL A 207 -0.07 -1.78 5.91
N VAL A 208 0.56 -2.93 5.96
CA VAL A 208 0.17 -4.11 5.17
C VAL A 208 -0.65 -5.03 6.06
N ALA A 209 -1.93 -5.16 5.75
CA ALA A 209 -2.88 -6.02 6.45
C ALA A 209 -3.97 -6.48 5.47
N ASP A 210 -4.68 -7.55 5.82
CA ASP A 210 -5.86 -7.97 5.08
C ASP A 210 -7.00 -6.96 5.32
N PRO A 211 -7.55 -6.30 4.27
CA PRO A 211 -8.60 -5.30 4.44
C PRO A 211 -9.88 -5.88 5.07
N ARG A 212 -10.11 -7.20 4.95
CA ARG A 212 -11.24 -7.89 5.59
C ARG A 212 -11.21 -7.80 7.11
N LEU A 213 -10.05 -7.63 7.72
CA LEU A 213 -9.90 -7.38 9.17
C LEU A 213 -10.55 -6.06 9.62
N PHE A 214 -10.84 -5.17 8.69
CA PHE A 214 -11.49 -3.86 8.90
C PHE A 214 -12.89 -3.80 8.28
N GLY A 215 -13.44 -4.95 7.85
CA GLY A 215 -14.77 -5.03 7.27
C GLY A 215 -14.85 -4.75 5.77
N PHE A 216 -13.73 -4.60 5.07
CA PHE A 216 -13.70 -4.41 3.61
C PHE A 216 -13.55 -5.78 2.92
N ALA A 217 -14.68 -6.35 2.48
CA ALA A 217 -14.69 -7.67 1.85
C ALA A 217 -14.36 -7.65 0.34
N VAL A 218 -14.50 -6.48 -0.30
CA VAL A 218 -14.28 -6.31 -1.73
C VAL A 218 -13.07 -5.42 -1.97
N ASP A 219 -12.09 -5.93 -2.71
CA ASP A 219 -10.96 -5.20 -3.27
C ASP A 219 -11.13 -5.18 -4.79
N ALA A 220 -11.09 -4.01 -5.43
CA ALA A 220 -11.33 -3.89 -6.86
C ALA A 220 -10.43 -2.86 -7.53
N ASN A 221 -10.08 -3.11 -8.78
CA ASN A 221 -9.40 -2.17 -9.65
C ASN A 221 -10.38 -1.62 -10.67
N ILE A 222 -10.42 -0.30 -10.83
CA ILE A 222 -11.27 0.41 -11.78
C ILE A 222 -10.36 1.07 -12.81
N TRP A 223 -10.45 0.60 -14.04
CA TRP A 223 -9.66 1.06 -15.18
C TRP A 223 -10.50 2.01 -16.01
N MET A 224 -10.14 3.27 -16.07
CA MET A 224 -10.96 4.33 -16.66
C MET A 224 -10.31 4.92 -17.89
N THR A 225 -11.12 5.24 -18.88
CA THR A 225 -10.77 6.14 -19.97
C THR A 225 -11.27 7.53 -19.63
N VAL A 226 -10.38 8.49 -19.47
CA VAL A 226 -10.68 9.85 -19.03
C VAL A 226 -10.17 10.86 -20.06
N PRO A 227 -10.93 11.89 -20.43
CA PRO A 227 -10.41 12.96 -21.27
C PRO A 227 -9.16 13.59 -20.64
N PRO A 228 -8.09 13.83 -21.42
CA PRO A 228 -6.81 14.30 -20.86
C PRO A 228 -6.93 15.55 -20.00
N GLY A 229 -7.79 16.50 -20.36
CA GLY A 229 -8.02 17.71 -19.57
C GLY A 229 -8.75 17.52 -18.24
N ARG A 230 -9.27 16.32 -17.97
CA ARG A 230 -9.97 15.97 -16.71
C ARG A 230 -9.17 15.03 -15.81
N LEU A 231 -8.00 14.54 -16.28
CA LEU A 231 -7.19 13.56 -15.53
C LEU A 231 -6.77 14.09 -14.16
N GLU A 232 -6.29 15.31 -14.10
CA GLU A 232 -5.79 15.92 -12.85
C GLU A 232 -6.92 16.11 -11.84
N GLU A 233 -8.05 16.66 -12.25
CA GLU A 233 -9.21 16.90 -11.39
C GLU A 233 -9.80 15.60 -10.86
N LEU A 234 -10.06 14.63 -11.77
CA LEU A 234 -10.64 13.35 -11.39
C LEU A 234 -9.68 12.53 -10.52
N GLY A 235 -8.36 12.51 -10.86
CA GLY A 235 -7.34 11.83 -10.07
C GLY A 235 -7.28 12.34 -8.63
N ARG A 236 -7.29 13.65 -8.42
CA ARG A 236 -7.32 14.26 -7.07
C ARG A 236 -8.63 13.97 -6.34
N ARG A 237 -9.77 14.06 -7.02
CA ARG A 237 -11.08 13.75 -6.44
C ARG A 237 -11.13 12.29 -5.95
N LEU A 238 -10.67 11.35 -6.77
CA LEU A 238 -10.61 9.94 -6.39
C LEU A 238 -9.63 9.71 -5.23
N ALA A 239 -8.44 10.33 -5.27
CA ALA A 239 -7.44 10.21 -4.20
C ALA A 239 -7.92 10.71 -2.83
N SER A 240 -8.94 11.59 -2.79
CA SER A 240 -9.56 12.08 -1.56
C SER A 240 -10.68 11.17 -1.03
N SER A 241 -11.10 10.16 -1.80
CA SER A 241 -12.16 9.23 -1.38
C SER A 241 -11.64 8.22 -0.37
N PRO A 242 -12.34 8.00 0.77
CA PRO A 242 -11.91 7.04 1.78
C PRO A 242 -11.93 5.57 1.30
N ALA A 243 -12.71 5.25 0.26
CA ALA A 243 -12.71 3.92 -0.34
C ALA A 243 -11.46 3.65 -1.20
N VAL A 244 -10.76 4.69 -1.64
CA VAL A 244 -9.66 4.58 -2.61
C VAL A 244 -8.32 4.41 -1.89
N HIS A 245 -7.62 3.33 -2.20
CA HIS A 245 -6.29 3.05 -1.65
C HIS A 245 -5.14 3.19 -2.66
N GLY A 246 -5.44 3.62 -3.89
CA GLY A 246 -4.46 3.95 -4.92
C GLY A 246 -5.10 4.57 -6.15
N VAL A 247 -4.47 5.62 -6.70
CA VAL A 247 -4.89 6.26 -7.97
C VAL A 247 -3.64 6.56 -8.80
N LEU A 248 -3.62 6.04 -10.01
CA LEU A 248 -2.50 6.15 -10.94
C LEU A 248 -2.98 6.67 -12.30
N ALA A 249 -2.40 7.77 -12.80
CA ALA A 249 -2.51 8.11 -14.21
C ALA A 249 -1.50 7.27 -15.01
N THR A 250 -1.94 6.72 -16.12
CA THR A 250 -1.16 5.77 -16.91
C THR A 250 -1.19 6.08 -18.40
N THR A 251 -0.28 5.48 -19.14
CA THR A 251 -0.38 5.40 -20.60
C THR A 251 -1.45 4.37 -21.02
N GLY A 252 -1.91 4.47 -22.28
CA GLY A 252 -2.83 3.50 -22.88
C GLY A 252 -4.25 4.00 -23.03
N VAL A 253 -5.17 3.12 -23.47
CA VAL A 253 -6.58 3.44 -23.69
C VAL A 253 -7.27 3.75 -22.38
N THR A 254 -7.04 2.95 -21.36
CA THR A 254 -7.39 3.27 -19.98
C THR A 254 -6.23 4.04 -19.37
N ASN A 255 -6.43 5.33 -19.10
CA ASN A 255 -5.37 6.26 -18.70
C ASN A 255 -5.46 6.72 -17.24
N LEU A 256 -6.42 6.18 -16.48
CA LEU A 256 -6.54 6.35 -15.04
C LEU A 256 -6.95 5.02 -14.40
N MET A 257 -6.23 4.59 -13.39
CA MET A 257 -6.56 3.40 -12.60
C MET A 257 -6.79 3.80 -11.14
N ALA A 258 -7.89 3.34 -10.55
CA ALA A 258 -8.16 3.46 -9.12
C ALA A 258 -8.29 2.07 -8.49
N ALA A 259 -7.66 1.86 -7.35
CA ALA A 259 -7.81 0.68 -6.51
C ALA A 259 -8.67 1.04 -5.30
N VAL A 260 -9.72 0.26 -5.05
CA VAL A 260 -10.76 0.59 -4.05
C VAL A 260 -11.03 -0.58 -3.10
N PHE A 261 -11.26 -0.26 -1.83
CA PHE A 261 -11.81 -1.19 -0.85
C PHE A 261 -13.25 -0.85 -0.56
N CYS A 262 -14.15 -1.83 -0.67
CA CYS A 262 -15.56 -1.71 -0.36
C CYS A 262 -15.98 -2.80 0.64
N ARG A 263 -17.03 -2.54 1.42
CA ARG A 263 -17.55 -3.53 2.37
C ARG A 263 -18.23 -4.68 1.64
N ASP A 264 -18.91 -4.37 0.53
CA ASP A 264 -19.69 -5.31 -0.26
C ASP A 264 -19.78 -4.86 -1.74
N LEU A 265 -20.34 -5.72 -2.58
CA LEU A 265 -20.59 -5.41 -4.00
C LEU A 265 -21.60 -4.26 -4.20
N PRO A 266 -22.68 -4.11 -3.41
CA PRO A 266 -23.53 -2.93 -3.46
C PRO A 266 -22.79 -1.61 -3.21
N GLU A 267 -21.80 -1.58 -2.30
CA GLU A 267 -20.97 -0.38 -2.10
C GLU A 267 -20.08 -0.12 -3.31
N LEU A 268 -19.47 -1.15 -3.89
CA LEU A 268 -18.71 -1.03 -5.14
C LEU A 268 -19.59 -0.51 -6.28
N TYR A 269 -20.81 -1.04 -6.43
CA TYR A 269 -21.75 -0.56 -7.43
C TYR A 269 -22.07 0.93 -7.26
N ARG A 270 -22.37 1.38 -6.03
CA ARG A 270 -22.62 2.80 -5.74
C ARG A 270 -21.42 3.68 -6.05
N PHE A 271 -20.21 3.22 -5.74
CA PHE A 271 -18.97 3.93 -6.05
C PHE A 271 -18.79 4.09 -7.57
N VAL A 272 -18.94 3.01 -8.34
CA VAL A 272 -18.78 3.03 -9.79
C VAL A 272 -19.87 3.87 -10.46
N SER A 273 -21.12 3.76 -9.99
CA SER A 273 -22.24 4.53 -10.54
C SER A 273 -22.17 6.03 -10.28
N ALA A 274 -21.31 6.46 -9.34
CA ALA A 274 -21.07 7.87 -9.05
C ALA A 274 -19.91 8.48 -9.87
N LEU A 275 -19.35 7.74 -10.84
CA LEU A 275 -18.28 8.21 -11.73
C LEU A 275 -18.89 8.93 -12.96
N ASP A 276 -19.45 10.11 -12.74
CA ASP A 276 -20.26 10.84 -13.74
C ASP A 276 -19.47 11.30 -14.98
N ASP A 277 -18.16 11.52 -14.86
CA ASP A 277 -17.32 12.11 -15.91
C ASP A 277 -16.42 11.08 -16.63
N VAL A 278 -16.75 9.79 -16.52
CA VAL A 278 -15.94 8.70 -17.06
C VAL A 278 -16.67 8.04 -18.24
N PRO A 279 -16.24 8.30 -19.50
CA PRO A 279 -16.86 7.72 -20.68
C PRO A 279 -16.84 6.18 -20.71
N SER A 280 -15.82 5.57 -20.11
CA SER A 280 -15.69 4.11 -20.05
C SER A 280 -14.90 3.71 -18.80
N ALA A 281 -15.42 2.70 -18.09
CA ALA A 281 -14.75 2.07 -16.96
C ALA A 281 -14.86 0.54 -17.04
N GLU A 282 -13.75 -0.15 -16.82
CA GLU A 282 -13.71 -1.59 -16.60
C GLU A 282 -13.45 -1.84 -15.11
N VAL A 283 -14.28 -2.63 -14.45
CA VAL A 283 -14.14 -2.99 -13.04
C VAL A 283 -13.70 -4.43 -12.94
N THR A 284 -12.61 -4.68 -12.23
CA THR A 284 -12.08 -6.01 -11.96
C THR A 284 -11.96 -6.21 -10.45
N VAL A 285 -12.53 -7.31 -9.93
CA VAL A 285 -12.45 -7.64 -8.51
C VAL A 285 -11.23 -8.51 -8.25
N VAL A 286 -10.52 -8.23 -7.17
CA VAL A 286 -9.35 -8.99 -6.72
C VAL A 286 -9.84 -10.21 -5.95
N SER A 287 -9.58 -11.41 -6.46
CA SER A 287 -9.87 -12.67 -5.78
C SER A 287 -8.78 -13.07 -4.79
N GLY A 288 -7.58 -12.57 -4.97
CA GLY A 288 -6.47 -12.86 -4.07
C GLY A 288 -5.31 -11.88 -4.21
N ALA A 289 -4.93 -11.25 -3.12
CA ALA A 289 -3.72 -10.46 -3.04
C ALA A 289 -2.53 -11.38 -2.72
N VAL A 290 -1.52 -11.44 -3.57
CA VAL A 290 -0.32 -12.27 -3.39
C VAL A 290 0.83 -11.46 -2.80
N LYS A 291 0.94 -10.19 -3.19
CA LYS A 291 1.96 -9.26 -2.70
C LYS A 291 1.37 -7.86 -2.50
N ARG A 292 1.73 -7.20 -1.40
CA ARG A 292 1.35 -5.83 -1.05
C ARG A 292 2.56 -5.06 -0.56
N ALA A 293 2.80 -3.85 -1.10
CA ALA A 293 3.90 -2.97 -0.75
C ALA A 293 5.27 -3.69 -0.66
N GLY A 294 5.56 -4.57 -1.62
CA GLY A 294 6.80 -5.35 -1.67
C GLY A 294 6.83 -6.60 -0.80
N HIS A 295 5.81 -6.86 0.02
CA HIS A 295 5.77 -8.02 0.92
C HIS A 295 4.70 -9.03 0.51
N ARG A 296 5.00 -10.32 0.66
CA ARG A 296 3.99 -11.36 0.47
C ARG A 296 2.85 -11.15 1.46
N HIS A 297 1.64 -11.22 0.95
CA HIS A 297 0.45 -10.98 1.75
C HIS A 297 0.28 -12.05 2.83
N LEU A 298 -0.08 -11.62 4.05
CA LEU A 298 -0.27 -12.51 5.21
C LEU A 298 -1.68 -13.13 5.27
N GLY A 299 -2.57 -12.73 4.37
CA GLY A 299 -3.97 -13.17 4.33
C GLY A 299 -4.16 -14.56 3.72
N VAL A 300 -5.21 -15.23 4.16
CA VAL A 300 -5.66 -16.50 3.58
C VAL A 300 -6.20 -16.23 2.18
N ARG A 301 -5.72 -16.98 1.18
CA ARG A 301 -6.36 -17.04 -0.14
C ARG A 301 -7.77 -17.60 0.07
N GLY A 302 -8.78 -16.74 0.07
CA GLY A 302 -10.17 -17.18 0.10
C GLY A 302 -10.68 -17.36 -1.33
N PRO A 303 -11.41 -18.45 -1.64
CA PRO A 303 -12.22 -18.48 -2.84
C PRO A 303 -13.36 -17.48 -2.67
N PHE A 304 -13.66 -16.72 -3.74
CA PHE A 304 -14.98 -16.14 -3.93
C PHE A 304 -15.94 -17.25 -4.34
#